data_c0b01141396ed60b06243eff872a1884
#
_entry.id   c0b01141396ed60b06243eff872a1884
#
_cell.length_a   1.000
_cell.length_b   1.000
_cell.length_c   1.000
_cell.angle_alpha   90.00
_cell.angle_beta   90.00
_cell.angle_gamma   90.00
#
_symmetry.space_group_name_H-M   'P 1'
#
loop_
_entity.id
_entity.type
_entity.pdbx_description
1 polymer ?
#
loop_
_entity_poly.entity_id
_entity_poly.type
_entity_poly.pdbx_seq_one_letter_code
_entity_poly.pdbx_strand_id
1 'polypeptide(L)'
;MSRAAPALALALVAAPAILFFAGCGPSYQTLYEGDAHFERCYALDERADVGIDPKSGCWSDYVEHHAYGQTRDRIRYAGMRARALSKLPTLPTDEAMMEAAPGGTVATVTAPAPT
;
A
#
# COMPACT_ATOMS: atom_id res chain seq x y z
N MET A 1 9.58 -64.85 -23.73
CA MET A 1 8.35 -64.04 -24.00
C MET A 1 8.24 -62.99 -22.90
N SER A 2 8.59 -61.75 -23.20
CA SER A 2 8.82 -60.67 -22.27
C SER A 2 7.53 -60.02 -21.77
N ARG A 3 7.28 -60.05 -20.47
CA ARG A 3 6.17 -59.37 -19.77
C ARG A 3 6.69 -58.08 -19.08
N ALA A 4 7.46 -57.28 -19.78
CA ALA A 4 8.05 -56.06 -19.19
C ALA A 4 7.33 -54.76 -19.58
N ALA A 5 6.19 -54.81 -20.27
CA ALA A 5 5.54 -53.64 -20.84
C ALA A 5 4.63 -52.77 -19.90
N PRO A 6 4.04 -53.29 -18.79
CA PRO A 6 3.14 -52.41 -18.00
C PRO A 6 3.83 -51.48 -17.00
N ALA A 7 5.07 -51.76 -16.58
CA ALA A 7 5.73 -50.94 -15.56
C ALA A 7 6.25 -49.59 -16.07
N LEU A 8 6.63 -49.50 -17.34
CA LEU A 8 7.11 -48.27 -17.95
C LEU A 8 5.98 -47.25 -18.25
N ALA A 9 4.78 -47.75 -18.52
CA ALA A 9 3.63 -46.89 -18.82
C ALA A 9 3.10 -46.17 -17.57
N LEU A 10 3.19 -46.79 -16.40
CA LEU A 10 2.78 -46.19 -15.11
C LEU A 10 3.73 -45.10 -14.64
N ALA A 11 5.03 -45.22 -14.93
CA ALA A 11 6.02 -44.22 -14.56
C ALA A 11 5.89 -42.90 -15.36
N LEU A 12 5.43 -42.99 -16.61
CA LEU A 12 5.24 -41.84 -17.49
C LEU A 12 4.00 -41.02 -17.18
N VAL A 13 2.99 -41.60 -16.52
CA VAL A 13 1.77 -40.85 -16.14
C VAL A 13 1.90 -40.18 -14.79
N ALA A 14 2.77 -40.65 -13.90
CA ALA A 14 2.97 -40.06 -12.57
C ALA A 14 3.87 -38.81 -12.61
N ALA A 15 4.76 -38.69 -13.57
CA ALA A 15 5.70 -37.56 -13.67
C ALA A 15 5.04 -36.19 -13.97
N PRO A 16 4.02 -36.06 -14.84
CA PRO A 16 3.39 -34.76 -15.10
C PRO A 16 2.50 -34.28 -13.94
N ALA A 17 1.97 -35.17 -13.10
CA ALA A 17 1.09 -34.78 -12.00
C ALA A 17 1.83 -34.00 -10.89
N ILE A 18 3.13 -34.18 -10.73
CA ILE A 18 3.93 -33.51 -9.71
C ILE A 18 4.21 -32.05 -10.11
N LEU A 19 4.26 -31.73 -11.40
CA LEU A 19 4.52 -30.39 -11.90
C LEU A 19 3.34 -29.43 -11.72
N PHE A 20 2.11 -29.93 -11.55
CA PHE A 20 0.92 -29.12 -11.33
C PHE A 20 0.75 -28.64 -9.87
N PHE A 21 1.50 -29.20 -8.92
CA PHE A 21 1.49 -28.78 -7.52
C PHE A 21 2.57 -27.75 -7.17
N ALA A 22 3.39 -27.32 -8.11
CA ALA A 22 4.24 -26.15 -7.94
C ALA A 22 3.32 -24.90 -7.97
N GLY A 23 2.57 -24.69 -6.90
CA GLY A 23 1.62 -23.60 -6.76
C GLY A 23 2.32 -22.26 -6.89
N CYS A 24 1.92 -21.46 -7.88
CA CYS A 24 2.29 -20.05 -8.00
C CYS A 24 1.60 -19.26 -6.89
N GLY A 25 1.99 -19.49 -5.64
CA GLY A 25 1.58 -18.70 -4.49
C GLY A 25 2.59 -17.58 -4.19
N PRO A 26 2.22 -16.58 -3.38
CA PRO A 26 3.16 -15.59 -2.91
C PRO A 26 4.28 -16.27 -2.11
N SER A 27 5.52 -15.84 -2.33
CA SER A 27 6.65 -16.33 -1.54
C SER A 27 6.52 -15.84 -0.09
N TYR A 28 7.15 -16.53 0.84
CA TYR A 28 7.23 -16.08 2.24
C TYR A 28 7.81 -14.65 2.34
N GLN A 29 8.82 -14.36 1.53
CA GLN A 29 9.41 -13.03 1.43
C GLN A 29 8.37 -11.96 1.06
N THR A 30 7.58 -12.21 0.03
CA THR A 30 6.52 -11.29 -0.42
C THR A 30 5.47 -11.04 0.66
N LEU A 31 5.06 -12.08 1.39
CA LEU A 31 4.12 -11.96 2.50
C LEU A 31 4.70 -11.13 3.64
N TYR A 32 5.94 -11.39 4.01
CA TYR A 32 6.63 -10.67 5.07
C TYR A 32 6.84 -9.18 4.72
N GLU A 33 7.26 -8.88 3.50
CA GLU A 33 7.43 -7.50 3.03
C GLU A 33 6.10 -6.74 3.01
N GLY A 34 5.03 -7.37 2.54
CA GLY A 34 3.70 -6.79 2.56
C GLY A 34 3.20 -6.51 3.98
N ASP A 35 3.42 -7.44 4.91
CA ASP A 35 3.08 -7.27 6.31
C ASP A 35 3.85 -6.11 6.96
N ALA A 36 5.16 -6.08 6.79
CA ALA A 36 6.02 -5.02 7.30
C ALA A 36 5.68 -3.64 6.72
N HIS A 37 5.30 -3.58 5.45
CA HIS A 37 4.89 -2.34 4.80
C HIS A 37 3.55 -1.83 5.35
N PHE A 38 2.58 -2.72 5.56
CA PHE A 38 1.31 -2.37 6.19
C PHE A 38 1.52 -1.75 7.58
N GLU A 39 2.30 -2.41 8.43
CA GLU A 39 2.59 -1.91 9.79
C GLU A 39 3.31 -0.55 9.77
N ARG A 40 4.20 -0.34 8.81
CA ARG A 40 4.87 0.95 8.63
C ARG A 40 3.89 2.05 8.24
N CYS A 41 2.99 1.80 7.29
CA CYS A 41 1.97 2.77 6.90
C CYS A 41 1.01 3.06 8.05
N TYR A 42 0.64 2.04 8.82
CA TYR A 42 -0.21 2.19 9.99
C TYR A 42 0.44 3.09 11.05
N ALA A 43 1.70 2.81 11.40
CA ALA A 43 2.46 3.62 12.34
C ALA A 43 2.65 5.06 11.84
N LEU A 44 2.88 5.25 10.55
CA LEU A 44 2.99 6.57 9.94
C LEU A 44 1.67 7.36 10.00
N ASP A 45 0.55 6.67 9.79
CA ASP A 45 -0.78 7.25 9.80
C ASP A 45 -1.18 7.78 11.19
N GLU A 46 -0.73 7.12 12.27
CA GLU A 46 -0.99 7.56 13.64
C GLU A 46 -0.17 8.78 14.07
N ARG A 47 0.88 9.13 13.36
CA ARG A 47 1.74 10.27 13.70
C ARG A 47 1.08 11.59 13.36
N ALA A 48 0.90 12.44 14.36
CA ALA A 48 0.32 13.79 14.18
C ALA A 48 1.30 14.78 13.50
N ASP A 49 2.61 14.54 13.60
CA ASP A 49 3.66 15.36 13.03
C ASP A 49 3.94 15.11 11.55
N VAL A 50 3.29 14.11 10.97
CA VAL A 50 3.42 13.74 9.55
C VAL A 50 2.24 14.27 8.76
N GLY A 51 2.52 14.90 7.62
CA GLY A 51 1.50 15.43 6.71
C GLY A 51 0.67 14.36 6.03
N ILE A 52 -0.39 14.80 5.34
CA ILE A 52 -1.36 13.92 4.66
C ILE A 52 -0.73 13.22 3.46
N ASP A 53 0.11 13.90 2.69
CA ASP A 53 0.69 13.36 1.46
C ASP A 53 1.58 12.13 1.70
N PRO A 54 2.52 12.13 2.65
CA PRO A 54 3.28 10.93 2.98
C PRO A 54 2.41 9.76 3.44
N LYS A 55 1.35 10.04 4.21
CA LYS A 55 0.41 9.03 4.68
C LYS A 55 -0.39 8.43 3.53
N SER A 56 -0.95 9.29 2.68
CA SER A 56 -1.70 8.88 1.49
C SER A 56 -0.81 8.09 0.53
N GLY A 57 0.42 8.57 0.30
CA GLY A 57 1.40 7.91 -0.56
C GLY A 57 1.77 6.52 -0.06
N CYS A 58 1.98 6.36 1.26
CA CYS A 58 2.29 5.06 1.86
C CYS A 58 1.17 4.04 1.62
N TRP A 59 -0.09 4.42 1.87
CA TRP A 59 -1.23 3.52 1.65
C TRP A 59 -1.46 3.21 0.17
N SER A 60 -1.27 4.17 -0.72
CA SER A 60 -1.39 3.95 -2.17
C SER A 60 -0.32 2.99 -2.67
N ASP A 61 0.94 3.16 -2.24
CA ASP A 61 2.04 2.28 -2.56
C ASP A 61 1.81 0.85 -2.03
N TYR A 62 1.29 0.73 -0.80
CA TYR A 62 0.93 -0.58 -0.26
C TYR A 62 -0.11 -1.30 -1.12
N VAL A 63 -1.20 -0.63 -1.50
CA VAL A 63 -2.27 -1.23 -2.32
C VAL A 63 -1.75 -1.63 -3.69
N GLU A 64 -0.88 -0.83 -4.28
CA GLU A 64 -0.37 -1.03 -5.64
C GLU A 64 0.72 -2.11 -5.72
N HIS A 65 1.63 -2.17 -4.74
CA HIS A 65 2.83 -2.99 -4.83
C HIS A 65 2.98 -4.07 -3.76
N HIS A 66 2.28 -3.96 -2.62
CA HIS A 66 2.52 -4.81 -1.45
C HIS A 66 1.29 -5.61 -0.98
N ALA A 67 0.15 -5.48 -1.67
CA ALA A 67 -1.10 -6.13 -1.29
C ALA A 67 -1.18 -7.61 -1.69
N TYR A 68 -0.30 -8.08 -2.58
CA TYR A 68 -0.34 -9.45 -3.06
C TYR A 68 -0.14 -10.46 -1.92
N GLY A 69 -1.06 -11.40 -1.80
CA GLY A 69 -1.05 -12.42 -0.74
C GLY A 69 -1.48 -11.93 0.64
N GLN A 70 -1.79 -10.66 0.80
CA GLN A 70 -2.28 -10.10 2.05
C GLN A 70 -3.77 -10.40 2.29
N THR A 71 -4.23 -10.30 3.53
CA THR A 71 -5.63 -10.52 3.88
C THR A 71 -6.55 -9.48 3.26
N ARG A 72 -7.79 -9.88 2.96
CA ARG A 72 -8.80 -8.97 2.38
C ARG A 72 -9.05 -7.74 3.26
N ASP A 73 -9.02 -7.92 4.57
CA ASP A 73 -9.29 -6.83 5.50
C ASP A 73 -8.17 -5.78 5.49
N ARG A 74 -6.91 -6.20 5.41
CA ARG A 74 -5.77 -5.29 5.24
C ARG A 74 -5.85 -4.52 3.93
N ILE A 75 -6.13 -5.21 2.83
CA ILE A 75 -6.26 -4.58 1.51
C ILE A 75 -7.40 -3.57 1.50
N ARG A 76 -8.55 -3.93 2.07
CA ARG A 76 -9.71 -3.05 2.18
C ARG A 76 -9.41 -1.82 3.04
N TYR A 77 -8.80 -2.02 4.19
CA TYR A 77 -8.40 -0.94 5.10
C TYR A 77 -7.46 0.04 4.41
N ALA A 78 -6.38 -0.46 3.82
CA ALA A 78 -5.40 0.35 3.09
C ALA A 78 -6.05 1.16 1.95
N GLY A 79 -6.92 0.54 1.16
CA GLY A 79 -7.65 1.21 0.09
C GLY A 79 -8.60 2.29 0.59
N MET A 80 -9.29 2.07 1.71
CA MET A 80 -10.13 3.10 2.34
C MET A 80 -9.29 4.28 2.85
N ARG A 81 -8.16 4.00 3.51
CA ARG A 81 -7.27 5.07 4.01
C ARG A 81 -6.67 5.88 2.89
N ALA A 82 -6.14 5.23 1.84
CA ALA A 82 -5.60 5.91 0.67
C ALA A 82 -6.63 6.89 0.06
N ARG A 83 -7.86 6.44 -0.13
CA ARG A 83 -8.95 7.28 -0.67
C ARG A 83 -9.39 8.40 0.27
N ALA A 84 -9.47 8.11 1.57
CA ALA A 84 -9.87 9.11 2.56
C ALA A 84 -8.84 10.24 2.64
N LEU A 85 -7.55 9.89 2.70
CA LEU A 85 -6.46 10.86 2.79
C LEU A 85 -6.28 11.67 1.50
N SER A 86 -6.47 11.06 0.32
CA SER A 86 -6.38 11.77 -0.95
C SER A 86 -7.48 12.81 -1.18
N LYS A 87 -8.57 12.75 -0.42
CA LYS A 87 -9.66 13.74 -0.49
C LYS A 87 -9.47 14.92 0.46
N LEU A 88 -8.53 14.81 1.41
CA LEU A 88 -8.24 15.89 2.33
C LEU A 88 -7.41 16.96 1.62
N PRO A 89 -7.71 18.25 1.83
CA PRO A 89 -6.88 19.30 1.27
C PRO A 89 -5.49 19.23 1.89
N THR A 90 -4.47 19.22 1.06
CA THR A 90 -3.10 19.45 1.48
C THR A 90 -3.00 20.88 1.96
N LEU A 91 -2.64 21.07 3.23
CA LEU A 91 -2.26 22.39 3.70
C LEU A 91 -0.98 22.78 2.96
N PRO A 92 -0.95 23.99 2.37
CA PRO A 92 0.29 24.47 1.75
C PRO A 92 1.40 24.44 2.80
N THR A 93 2.53 23.87 2.43
CA THR A 93 3.74 23.93 3.25
C THR A 93 4.13 25.39 3.45
N ASP A 94 4.72 25.70 4.61
CA ASP A 94 5.19 27.05 4.92
C ASP A 94 6.06 27.65 3.79
N GLU A 95 6.80 26.82 3.08
CA GLU A 95 7.57 27.20 1.89
C GLU A 95 6.69 27.66 0.73
N ALA A 96 5.59 26.97 0.46
CA ALA A 96 4.63 27.36 -0.57
C ALA A 96 3.89 28.64 -0.19
N MET A 97 3.69 28.89 1.11
CA MET A 97 3.12 30.14 1.61
C MET A 97 4.11 31.30 1.49
N MET A 98 5.42 31.07 1.63
CA MET A 98 6.45 32.08 1.40
C MET A 98 6.60 32.45 -0.08
N GLU A 99 6.47 31.47 -0.98
CA GLU A 99 6.56 31.68 -2.43
C GLU A 99 5.31 32.36 -3.00
N ALA A 100 4.15 32.10 -2.42
CA ALA A 100 2.88 32.68 -2.84
C ALA A 100 2.58 34.06 -2.25
N ALA A 101 3.47 34.65 -1.43
CA ALA A 101 3.34 36.00 -0.93
C ALA A 101 3.89 37.00 -1.97
N PRO A 102 3.10 37.56 -2.89
CA PRO A 102 3.51 38.73 -3.67
C PRO A 102 3.52 39.90 -2.71
N GLY A 103 4.69 40.44 -2.47
CA GLY A 103 5.00 41.68 -1.79
C GLY A 103 3.86 42.37 -1.06
N GLY A 104 3.75 42.15 0.21
CA GLY A 104 3.20 43.01 1.24
C GLY A 104 1.94 43.79 0.93
N THR A 105 0.78 43.25 1.27
CA THR A 105 -0.28 44.05 1.89
C THR A 105 -0.78 43.30 3.09
N VAL A 106 -0.31 43.64 4.25
CA VAL A 106 -0.91 43.25 5.52
C VAL A 106 -2.32 43.85 5.50
N ALA A 107 -3.31 43.04 5.24
CA ALA A 107 -4.69 43.42 5.50
C ALA A 107 -4.82 43.59 7.00
N THR A 108 -4.85 44.86 7.43
CA THR A 108 -5.16 45.23 8.80
C THR A 108 -6.57 44.80 9.10
N VAL A 109 -6.71 43.69 9.82
CA VAL A 109 -8.00 43.29 10.40
C VAL A 109 -8.31 44.31 11.48
N THR A 110 -9.13 45.31 11.14
CA THR A 110 -9.72 46.21 12.11
C THR A 110 -10.74 45.42 12.94
N ALA A 111 -10.38 45.14 14.18
CA ALA A 111 -11.30 44.58 15.13
C ALA A 111 -12.45 45.57 15.39
N PRO A 112 -13.74 45.14 15.37
CA PRO A 112 -14.83 46.04 15.75
C PRO A 112 -14.71 46.34 17.25
N ALA A 113 -14.77 47.63 17.56
CA ALA A 113 -14.77 48.12 18.93
C ALA A 113 -16.02 47.63 19.69
N PRO A 114 -15.89 47.23 20.97
CA PRO A 114 -17.05 46.91 21.79
C PRO A 114 -17.87 48.14 22.09
N THR A 115 -19.12 48.05 21.79
CA THR A 115 -20.14 49.02 22.28
C THR A 115 -20.64 48.59 23.64
#